data_a7d6bc259aa14b56057adc13dcf481ba
#
_entry.id   a7d6bc259aa14b56057adc13dcf481ba
#
_cell.length_a   1.000
_cell.length_b   1.000
_cell.length_c   1.000
_cell.angle_alpha   90.00
_cell.angle_beta   90.00
_cell.angle_gamma   90.00
#
_symmetry.space_group_name_H-M   'P 1'
#
loop_
_entity.id
_entity.type
_entity.pdbx_description
1 polymer ?
#
loop_
_entity_poly.entity_id
_entity_poly.type
_entity_poly.pdbx_seq_one_letter_code
_entity_poly.pdbx_strand_id
1 'polypeptide(L)'
;MATLQNNAYLREENLLSLFSLNRLIVPEIQREYVWGNNTDVLTQFLNDIRAKAEPCSVCHNVHAAKSMNVGFLYSYKPNYVKRSYERILDEYLIDGQQRITTLFLLLLYRASVEDRLSDFLAIIRAYDGPSTIAFNYKVRNLTQRFVLDLISWTEKMGKKAFDFVDSMDDTPSWMLDDYLTDPTVMAMISAIKVMRDVFKDDDNYYFDFLLTNIRFWHFKTEATSQGEELYITMNLRGEQLSDNEMTKARALPQDELINHGMDWESWQTFFWRNRKKSVENPNAD
;
A
#
# COMPACT_ATOMS: atom_id res chain seq x y z
N MET A 1 -28.28 -8.10 -15.02
CA MET A 1 -26.86 -8.25 -14.65
C MET A 1 -26.77 -9.23 -13.49
N ALA A 2 -25.94 -10.25 -13.55
CA ALA A 2 -25.71 -11.13 -12.41
C ALA A 2 -24.97 -10.35 -11.32
N THR A 3 -25.54 -10.32 -10.11
CA THR A 3 -24.92 -9.69 -8.96
C THR A 3 -23.89 -10.63 -8.36
N LEU A 4 -22.66 -10.19 -8.15
CA LEU A 4 -21.66 -10.96 -7.42
C LEU A 4 -22.17 -11.25 -6.00
N GLN A 5 -21.99 -12.48 -5.53
CA GLN A 5 -22.42 -12.91 -4.21
C GLN A 5 -21.22 -13.37 -3.39
N ASN A 6 -21.26 -13.08 -2.09
CA ASN A 6 -20.26 -13.56 -1.15
C ASN A 6 -20.25 -15.10 -1.10
N ASN A 7 -19.05 -15.67 -1.12
CA ASN A 7 -18.81 -17.10 -0.93
C ASN A 7 -17.51 -17.33 -0.14
N ALA A 8 -17.06 -18.57 -0.01
CA ALA A 8 -15.86 -18.89 0.76
C ALA A 8 -14.59 -18.21 0.22
N TYR A 9 -14.51 -17.99 -1.10
CA TYR A 9 -13.31 -17.49 -1.80
C TYR A 9 -13.43 -16.04 -2.26
N LEU A 10 -14.63 -15.52 -2.43
CA LEU A 10 -14.91 -14.17 -2.89
C LEU A 10 -15.84 -13.46 -1.90
N ARG A 11 -15.36 -12.38 -1.30
CA ARG A 11 -16.12 -11.58 -0.33
C ARG A 11 -16.02 -10.11 -0.67
N GLU A 12 -17.11 -9.38 -0.44
CA GLU A 12 -17.05 -7.94 -0.40
C GLU A 12 -16.50 -7.50 0.97
N GLU A 13 -15.39 -6.80 0.98
CA GLU A 13 -14.73 -6.29 2.18
C GLU A 13 -14.50 -4.78 2.07
N ASN A 14 -14.41 -4.11 3.21
CA ASN A 14 -13.99 -2.71 3.33
C ASN A 14 -12.63 -2.63 4.04
N LEU A 15 -12.04 -1.42 4.13
CA LEU A 15 -10.73 -1.27 4.77
C LEU A 15 -10.74 -1.65 6.25
N LEU A 16 -11.85 -1.39 6.97
CA LEU A 16 -11.97 -1.76 8.38
C LEU A 16 -11.90 -3.29 8.54
N SER A 17 -12.71 -4.05 7.79
CA SER A 17 -12.68 -5.51 7.87
C SER A 17 -11.35 -6.08 7.38
N LEU A 18 -10.79 -5.48 6.31
CA LEU A 18 -9.53 -5.92 5.72
C LEU A 18 -8.37 -5.81 6.72
N PHE A 19 -8.21 -4.66 7.39
CA PHE A 19 -7.12 -4.43 8.34
C PHE A 19 -7.37 -5.02 9.74
N SER A 20 -8.63 -5.23 10.14
CA SER A 20 -8.93 -5.84 11.44
C SER A 20 -8.85 -7.37 11.43
N LEU A 21 -9.10 -8.00 10.29
CA LEU A 21 -9.21 -9.46 10.18
C LEU A 21 -7.98 -10.12 9.56
N ASN A 22 -7.18 -9.38 8.81
CA ASN A 22 -6.05 -9.91 8.06
C ASN A 22 -4.81 -9.03 8.27
N ARG A 23 -3.66 -9.67 8.21
CA ARG A 23 -2.39 -8.97 8.04
C ARG A 23 -1.95 -9.11 6.60
N LEU A 24 -2.11 -8.04 5.83
CA LEU A 24 -1.75 -8.01 4.42
C LEU A 24 -0.24 -7.85 4.27
N ILE A 25 0.34 -8.67 3.44
CA ILE A 25 1.77 -8.68 3.15
C ILE A 25 1.98 -8.48 1.66
N VAL A 26 2.80 -7.50 1.31
CA VAL A 26 3.33 -7.34 -0.03
C VAL A 26 4.54 -8.29 -0.14
N PRO A 27 4.44 -9.38 -0.93
CA PRO A 27 5.52 -10.36 -1.06
C PRO A 27 6.63 -9.89 -1.99
N GLU A 28 7.71 -10.65 -2.01
CA GLU A 28 8.93 -10.39 -2.77
C GLU A 28 8.72 -10.27 -4.28
N ILE A 29 7.73 -11.00 -4.79
CA ILE A 29 7.44 -11.07 -6.22
C ILE A 29 6.64 -9.85 -6.72
N GLN A 30 6.11 -9.02 -5.80
CA GLN A 30 5.35 -7.84 -6.17
C GLN A 30 6.27 -6.71 -6.65
N ARG A 31 5.78 -5.99 -7.68
CA ARG A 31 6.44 -4.79 -8.18
C ARG A 31 6.49 -3.68 -7.13
N GLU A 32 7.30 -2.69 -7.41
CA GLU A 32 7.38 -1.47 -6.60
C GLU A 32 6.03 -0.73 -6.54
N TYR A 33 5.85 0.06 -5.49
CA TYR A 33 4.76 1.03 -5.48
C TYR A 33 5.12 2.18 -6.42
N VAL A 34 4.29 2.41 -7.45
CA VAL A 34 4.58 3.38 -8.52
C VAL A 34 3.49 4.44 -8.72
N TRP A 35 2.35 4.34 -8.07
CA TRP A 35 1.27 5.32 -8.25
C TRP A 35 1.67 6.74 -7.82
N GLY A 36 2.59 6.89 -6.87
CA GLY A 36 3.15 8.19 -6.53
C GLY A 36 3.93 8.86 -7.68
N ASN A 37 4.48 8.06 -8.60
CA ASN A 37 5.17 8.55 -9.79
C ASN A 37 4.18 8.83 -10.94
N ASN A 38 2.98 8.23 -10.90
CA ASN A 38 1.90 8.47 -11.86
C ASN A 38 0.84 9.39 -11.24
N THR A 39 1.18 10.67 -11.13
CA THR A 39 0.37 11.66 -10.43
C THR A 39 -1.02 11.85 -11.01
N ASP A 40 -1.22 11.63 -12.30
CA ASP A 40 -2.52 11.77 -12.97
C ASP A 40 -3.48 10.67 -12.51
N VAL A 41 -3.03 9.41 -12.54
CA VAL A 41 -3.81 8.27 -12.06
C VAL A 41 -4.15 8.42 -10.58
N LEU A 42 -3.15 8.81 -9.78
CA LEU A 42 -3.36 9.03 -8.35
C LEU A 42 -4.34 10.16 -8.08
N THR A 43 -4.17 11.31 -8.72
CA THR A 43 -5.06 12.47 -8.56
C THR A 43 -6.49 12.14 -8.97
N GLN A 44 -6.67 11.43 -10.08
CA GLN A 44 -8.00 10.97 -10.51
C GLN A 44 -8.63 10.06 -9.46
N PHE A 45 -7.89 9.08 -8.94
CA PHE A 45 -8.39 8.17 -7.90
C PHE A 45 -8.80 8.91 -6.62
N LEU A 46 -8.00 9.88 -6.16
CA LEU A 46 -8.31 10.70 -4.99
C LEU A 46 -9.55 11.59 -5.22
N ASN A 47 -9.68 12.18 -6.39
CA ASN A 47 -10.85 12.98 -6.76
C ASN A 47 -12.13 12.14 -6.86
N ASP A 48 -12.03 10.90 -7.34
CA ASP A 48 -13.17 9.97 -7.37
C ASP A 48 -13.63 9.63 -5.93
N ILE A 49 -12.69 9.46 -4.99
CA ILE A 49 -13.00 9.29 -3.56
C ILE A 49 -13.73 10.53 -3.02
N ARG A 50 -13.20 11.73 -3.26
CA ARG A 50 -13.85 13.00 -2.82
C ARG A 50 -15.26 13.14 -3.37
N ALA A 51 -15.41 12.95 -4.67
CA ALA A 51 -16.72 13.07 -5.34
C ALA A 51 -17.73 12.04 -4.83
N LYS A 52 -17.27 10.84 -4.44
CA LYS A 52 -18.13 9.78 -3.96
C LYS A 52 -18.55 9.94 -2.50
N ALA A 53 -17.70 10.57 -1.70
CA ALA A 53 -17.95 10.78 -0.29
C ALA A 53 -19.14 11.72 -0.03
N GLU A 54 -19.40 12.70 -0.91
CA GLU A 54 -20.51 13.66 -0.79
C GLU A 54 -20.65 14.22 0.64
N PRO A 55 -19.65 14.95 1.19
CA PRO A 55 -19.71 15.44 2.56
C PRO A 55 -20.85 16.44 2.77
N CYS A 56 -21.41 16.47 3.97
CA CYS A 56 -22.43 17.43 4.36
C CYS A 56 -21.84 18.84 4.43
N SER A 57 -22.46 19.81 3.75
CA SER A 57 -22.02 21.21 3.74
C SER A 57 -22.14 21.94 5.10
N VAL A 58 -22.81 21.34 6.08
CA VAL A 58 -23.05 21.95 7.40
C VAL A 58 -22.12 21.40 8.48
N CYS A 59 -21.98 20.07 8.56
CA CYS A 59 -21.20 19.42 9.60
C CYS A 59 -19.91 18.76 9.08
N HIS A 60 -19.66 18.87 7.76
CA HIS A 60 -18.50 18.31 7.07
C HIS A 60 -18.35 16.79 7.14
N ASN A 61 -19.28 16.08 7.79
CA ASN A 61 -19.28 14.62 7.86
C ASN A 61 -19.95 13.99 6.64
N VAL A 62 -19.54 12.77 6.34
CA VAL A 62 -20.15 11.94 5.29
C VAL A 62 -21.29 11.11 5.91
N HIS A 63 -22.56 11.54 5.77
CA HIS A 63 -23.69 10.91 6.44
C HIS A 63 -24.37 9.79 5.65
N ALA A 64 -24.45 9.90 4.35
CA ALA A 64 -25.23 9.00 3.49
C ALA A 64 -24.41 8.56 2.28
N ALA A 65 -23.15 8.26 2.49
CA ALA A 65 -22.23 7.91 1.41
C ALA A 65 -22.65 6.63 0.69
N LYS A 66 -22.71 6.72 -0.61
CA LYS A 66 -22.74 5.53 -1.46
C LYS A 66 -21.38 4.83 -1.36
N SER A 67 -21.39 3.50 -1.24
CA SER A 67 -20.15 2.73 -1.29
C SER A 67 -19.46 2.93 -2.62
N MET A 68 -18.12 2.98 -2.59
CA MET A 68 -17.25 3.01 -3.75
C MET A 68 -16.53 1.67 -3.85
N ASN A 69 -16.83 0.91 -4.89
CA ASN A 69 -16.09 -0.31 -5.16
C ASN A 69 -14.85 0.04 -5.99
N VAL A 70 -13.68 -0.30 -5.46
CA VAL A 70 -12.38 -0.01 -6.09
C VAL A 70 -11.79 -1.24 -6.81
N GLY A 71 -12.62 -2.23 -7.08
CA GLY A 71 -12.27 -3.40 -7.87
C GLY A 71 -11.91 -4.63 -7.04
N PHE A 72 -11.14 -5.53 -7.66
CA PHE A 72 -10.75 -6.78 -7.03
C PHE A 72 -9.45 -6.64 -6.25
N LEU A 73 -9.39 -7.37 -5.15
CA LEU A 73 -8.19 -7.65 -4.38
C LEU A 73 -7.96 -9.16 -4.44
N TYR A 74 -6.75 -9.56 -4.76
CA TYR A 74 -6.39 -10.98 -4.79
C TYR A 74 -5.30 -11.26 -3.76
N SER A 75 -5.52 -12.28 -2.93
CA SER A 75 -4.55 -12.72 -1.94
C SER A 75 -4.50 -14.24 -1.83
N TYR A 76 -3.45 -14.74 -1.22
CA TYR A 76 -3.31 -16.15 -0.88
C TYR A 76 -2.73 -16.31 0.52
N LYS A 77 -3.04 -17.45 1.15
CA LYS A 77 -2.38 -17.87 2.38
C LYS A 77 -1.17 -18.73 2.02
N PRO A 78 0.03 -18.37 2.46
CA PRO A 78 1.19 -19.20 2.22
C PRO A 78 1.05 -20.53 2.93
N ASN A 79 1.18 -21.64 2.19
CA ASN A 79 1.24 -23.00 2.73
C ASN A 79 2.64 -23.35 3.24
N TYR A 80 3.22 -22.48 4.06
CA TYR A 80 4.50 -22.83 4.65
C TYR A 80 4.29 -23.88 5.73
N VAL A 81 4.89 -25.02 5.51
CA VAL A 81 5.12 -25.99 6.56
C VAL A 81 5.81 -25.28 7.72
N LYS A 82 5.01 -24.87 8.69
CA LYS A 82 5.38 -24.43 10.05
C LYS A 82 6.84 -23.94 10.21
N ARG A 83 7.18 -22.82 9.62
CA ARG A 83 8.20 -21.98 10.22
C ARG A 83 7.50 -21.15 11.30
N SER A 84 8.01 -21.18 12.52
CA SER A 84 7.43 -20.65 13.75
C SER A 84 7.16 -19.14 13.77
N TYR A 85 7.28 -18.44 12.66
CA TYR A 85 7.20 -16.99 12.52
C TYR A 85 5.99 -16.49 11.73
N GLU A 86 5.28 -17.37 11.01
CA GLU A 86 4.15 -16.97 10.19
C GLU A 86 2.84 -17.19 10.95
N ARG A 87 2.06 -16.11 11.01
CA ARG A 87 0.82 -16.12 11.75
C ARG A 87 -0.31 -16.59 10.85
N ILE A 88 -1.33 -17.20 11.44
CA ILE A 88 -2.54 -17.68 10.75
C ILE A 88 -3.25 -16.56 9.97
N LEU A 89 -2.99 -15.29 10.33
CA LEU A 89 -3.63 -14.10 9.76
C LEU A 89 -2.88 -13.50 8.57
N ASP A 90 -1.70 -14.02 8.20
CA ASP A 90 -0.92 -13.49 7.08
C ASP A 90 -1.57 -13.82 5.76
N GLU A 91 -1.83 -12.81 4.96
CA GLU A 91 -2.35 -12.92 3.61
C GLU A 91 -1.45 -12.17 2.63
N TYR A 92 -0.91 -12.87 1.66
CA TYR A 92 0.01 -12.33 0.67
C TYR A 92 -0.77 -11.80 -0.52
N LEU A 93 -0.52 -10.53 -0.85
CA LEU A 93 -1.16 -9.88 -1.98
C LEU A 93 -0.64 -10.43 -3.31
N ILE A 94 -1.57 -10.76 -4.22
CA ILE A 94 -1.31 -11.09 -5.62
C ILE A 94 -1.56 -9.87 -6.50
N ASP A 95 -2.67 -9.17 -6.25
CA ASP A 95 -3.04 -7.92 -6.95
C ASP A 95 -3.74 -6.97 -5.99
N GLY A 96 -3.70 -5.68 -6.32
CA GLY A 96 -4.29 -4.60 -5.53
C GLY A 96 -3.28 -3.85 -4.67
N GLN A 97 -1.99 -4.19 -4.72
CA GLN A 97 -0.94 -3.53 -3.94
C GLN A 97 -0.98 -2.00 -4.08
N GLN A 98 -1.04 -1.48 -5.31
CA GLN A 98 -1.01 -0.03 -5.56
C GLN A 98 -2.17 0.67 -4.84
N ARG A 99 -3.37 0.12 -4.96
CA ARG A 99 -4.60 0.65 -4.33
C ARG A 99 -4.53 0.57 -2.81
N ILE A 100 -4.12 -0.57 -2.26
CA ILE A 100 -4.03 -0.75 -0.80
C ILE A 100 -2.96 0.15 -0.19
N THR A 101 -1.79 0.27 -0.82
CA THR A 101 -0.74 1.20 -0.37
C THR A 101 -1.26 2.64 -0.36
N THR A 102 -1.89 3.08 -1.44
CA THR A 102 -2.46 4.43 -1.55
C THR A 102 -3.52 4.67 -0.46
N LEU A 103 -4.44 3.74 -0.29
CA LEU A 103 -5.51 3.87 0.70
C LEU A 103 -5.00 3.81 2.15
N PHE A 104 -3.95 3.03 2.42
CA PHE A 104 -3.31 3.01 3.73
C PHE A 104 -2.65 4.36 4.05
N LEU A 105 -1.89 4.93 3.12
CA LEU A 105 -1.27 6.24 3.27
C LEU A 105 -2.33 7.35 3.41
N LEU A 106 -3.39 7.31 2.60
CA LEU A 106 -4.49 8.27 2.69
C LEU A 106 -5.22 8.17 4.02
N LEU A 107 -5.47 6.95 4.51
CA LEU A 107 -6.13 6.72 5.79
C LEU A 107 -5.29 7.25 6.95
N LEU A 108 -3.97 7.03 6.95
CA LEU A 108 -3.03 7.59 7.93
C LEU A 108 -3.04 9.12 7.88
N TYR A 109 -2.96 9.71 6.70
CA TYR A 109 -3.02 11.16 6.51
C TYR A 109 -4.33 11.74 7.04
N ARG A 110 -5.48 11.18 6.66
CA ARG A 110 -6.79 11.67 7.10
C ARG A 110 -7.00 11.45 8.61
N ALA A 111 -6.56 10.32 9.15
CA ALA A 111 -6.59 10.08 10.59
C ALA A 111 -5.81 11.15 11.38
N SER A 112 -4.67 11.60 10.85
CA SER A 112 -3.87 12.66 11.46
C SER A 112 -4.57 14.02 11.40
N VAL A 113 -5.14 14.38 10.25
CA VAL A 113 -5.80 15.69 10.05
C VAL A 113 -7.12 15.79 10.80
N GLU A 114 -7.87 14.69 10.90
CA GLU A 114 -9.20 14.60 11.51
C GLU A 114 -9.18 14.26 13.02
N ASP A 115 -8.00 14.23 13.66
CA ASP A 115 -7.83 13.86 15.07
C ASP A 115 -8.34 12.42 15.40
N ARG A 116 -8.23 11.49 14.41
CA ARG A 116 -8.67 10.08 14.51
C ARG A 116 -7.50 9.10 14.54
N LEU A 117 -6.29 9.57 14.88
CA LEU A 117 -5.08 8.75 14.85
C LEU A 117 -5.14 7.58 15.83
N SER A 118 -5.75 7.77 17.02
CA SER A 118 -5.94 6.69 17.98
C SER A 118 -6.79 5.55 17.42
N ASP A 119 -7.84 5.87 16.65
CA ASP A 119 -8.72 4.88 16.03
C ASP A 119 -7.99 4.13 14.92
N PHE A 120 -7.23 4.85 14.09
CA PHE A 120 -6.37 4.26 13.07
C PHE A 120 -5.38 3.27 13.69
N LEU A 121 -4.67 3.67 14.74
CA LEU A 121 -3.68 2.84 15.42
C LEU A 121 -4.31 1.60 16.07
N ALA A 122 -5.49 1.74 16.66
CA ALA A 122 -6.23 0.60 17.22
C ALA A 122 -6.57 -0.44 16.16
N ILE A 123 -6.89 -0.02 14.94
CA ILE A 123 -7.20 -0.91 13.81
C ILE A 123 -5.93 -1.60 13.30
N ILE A 124 -4.88 -0.84 13.01
CA ILE A 124 -3.69 -1.41 12.36
C ILE A 124 -2.76 -2.17 13.30
N ARG A 125 -2.80 -1.89 14.62
CA ARG A 125 -2.00 -2.55 15.67
C ARG A 125 -2.76 -3.61 16.45
N ALA A 126 -3.87 -4.12 15.91
CA ALA A 126 -4.63 -5.21 16.52
C ALA A 126 -3.82 -6.53 16.64
N TYR A 127 -2.57 -6.52 16.18
CA TYR A 127 -1.64 -7.64 16.15
C TYR A 127 -0.53 -7.47 17.21
N ASP A 128 -0.01 -8.58 17.72
CA ASP A 128 0.98 -8.55 18.81
C ASP A 128 2.29 -7.86 18.42
N GLY A 129 2.61 -6.81 19.12
CA GLY A 129 3.88 -6.09 19.10
C GLY A 129 3.90 -4.82 18.21
N PRO A 130 4.76 -3.85 18.60
CA PRO A 130 4.79 -2.51 17.99
C PRO A 130 5.28 -2.51 16.52
N SER A 131 6.00 -3.54 16.12
CA SER A 131 6.51 -3.69 14.74
C SER A 131 5.57 -4.48 13.83
N THR A 132 4.42 -4.93 14.36
CA THR A 132 3.45 -5.74 13.62
C THR A 132 2.22 -4.91 13.36
N ILE A 133 2.02 -4.52 12.10
CA ILE A 133 0.85 -3.75 11.67
C ILE A 133 0.05 -4.55 10.62
N ALA A 134 -1.16 -4.09 10.34
CA ALA A 134 -2.07 -4.75 9.40
C ALA A 134 -1.58 -4.79 7.95
N PHE A 135 -0.63 -3.92 7.58
CA PHE A 135 -0.08 -3.84 6.23
C PHE A 135 1.44 -3.80 6.24
N ASN A 136 2.10 -4.76 5.59
CA ASN A 136 3.54 -4.94 5.67
C ASN A 136 4.16 -5.21 4.29
N TYR A 137 5.44 -4.80 4.14
CA TYR A 137 6.31 -5.17 3.05
C TYR A 137 7.32 -6.21 3.54
N LYS A 138 7.30 -7.44 3.00
CA LYS A 138 8.08 -8.56 3.55
C LYS A 138 9.58 -8.43 3.27
N VAL A 139 9.97 -8.06 2.06
CA VAL A 139 11.37 -8.07 1.61
C VAL A 139 11.99 -6.70 1.56
N ARG A 140 11.16 -5.68 1.38
CA ARG A 140 11.63 -4.30 1.32
C ARG A 140 11.79 -3.74 2.73
N ASN A 141 12.88 -4.10 3.39
CA ASN A 141 13.15 -3.68 4.78
C ASN A 141 13.15 -2.16 4.94
N LEU A 142 13.68 -1.41 3.97
CA LEU A 142 13.65 0.06 4.00
C LEU A 142 12.23 0.59 3.87
N THR A 143 11.43 0.07 2.95
CA THR A 143 10.02 0.46 2.79
C THR A 143 9.23 0.15 4.06
N GLN A 144 9.37 -1.05 4.63
CA GLN A 144 8.69 -1.41 5.88
C GLN A 144 9.10 -0.50 7.03
N ARG A 145 10.40 -0.21 7.17
CA ARG A 145 10.92 0.68 8.18
C ARG A 145 10.40 2.10 8.01
N PHE A 146 10.40 2.61 6.77
CA PHE A 146 9.82 3.92 6.46
C PHE A 146 8.37 4.02 6.90
N VAL A 147 7.54 3.02 6.60
CA VAL A 147 6.12 3.01 7.02
C VAL A 147 5.99 3.06 8.53
N LEU A 148 6.78 2.29 9.27
CA LEU A 148 6.76 2.28 10.75
C LEU A 148 7.24 3.61 11.33
N ASP A 149 8.31 4.17 10.79
CA ASP A 149 8.86 5.46 11.22
C ASP A 149 7.90 6.61 10.90
N LEU A 150 7.23 6.58 9.73
CA LEU A 150 6.18 7.53 9.37
C LEU A 150 4.99 7.48 10.34
N ILE A 151 4.53 6.29 10.74
CA ILE A 151 3.47 6.13 11.73
C ILE A 151 3.93 6.71 13.06
N SER A 152 5.13 6.37 13.55
CA SER A 152 5.67 6.87 14.81
C SER A 152 5.86 8.39 14.80
N TRP A 153 6.29 8.94 13.66
CA TRP A 153 6.37 10.38 13.46
C TRP A 153 4.99 11.05 13.49
N THR A 154 4.00 10.41 12.88
CA THR A 154 2.62 10.91 12.87
C THR A 154 2.03 10.91 14.28
N GLU A 155 2.32 9.91 15.11
CA GLU A 155 1.93 9.88 16.53
C GLU A 155 2.51 11.09 17.30
N LYS A 156 3.73 11.47 16.99
CA LYS A 156 4.43 12.57 17.67
C LYS A 156 3.97 13.96 17.20
N MET A 157 3.76 14.12 15.90
CA MET A 157 3.56 15.45 15.26
C MET A 157 2.09 15.75 14.97
N GLY A 158 1.20 14.75 14.97
CA GLY A 158 -0.21 14.93 14.63
C GLY A 158 -0.37 15.56 13.25
N LYS A 159 -1.21 16.59 13.14
CA LYS A 159 -1.55 17.27 11.87
C LYS A 159 -0.34 17.78 11.07
N LYS A 160 0.77 18.08 11.74
CA LYS A 160 2.00 18.56 11.11
C LYS A 160 2.92 17.45 10.60
N ALA A 161 2.55 16.19 10.81
CA ALA A 161 3.41 15.06 10.49
C ALA A 161 3.80 15.00 9.01
N PHE A 162 2.97 15.55 8.14
CA PHE A 162 3.14 15.49 6.68
C PHE A 162 3.69 16.77 6.05
N ASP A 163 4.08 17.77 6.85
CA ASP A 163 4.63 19.03 6.34
C ASP A 163 5.99 18.85 5.66
N PHE A 164 6.71 17.77 5.96
CA PHE A 164 8.01 17.46 5.35
C PHE A 164 7.97 17.27 3.83
N VAL A 165 6.82 16.94 3.25
CA VAL A 165 6.72 16.76 1.79
C VAL A 165 6.73 18.08 1.00
N ASP A 166 6.56 19.21 1.66
CA ASP A 166 6.56 20.55 1.01
C ASP A 166 7.98 21.07 0.80
N SER A 167 8.92 20.69 1.65
CA SER A 167 10.32 21.09 1.56
C SER A 167 11.22 19.92 1.88
N MET A 168 11.81 19.35 0.84
CA MET A 168 12.81 18.28 1.00
C MET A 168 14.16 18.80 1.53
N ASP A 169 14.35 20.14 1.57
CA ASP A 169 15.57 20.75 2.10
C ASP A 169 15.61 20.73 3.63
N ASP A 170 14.44 20.61 4.28
CA ASP A 170 14.31 20.52 5.74
C ASP A 170 13.79 19.13 6.15
N THR A 171 14.58 18.10 5.82
CA THR A 171 14.22 16.71 6.13
C THR A 171 14.13 16.48 7.64
N PRO A 172 13.03 15.87 8.12
CA PRO A 172 12.88 15.59 9.54
C PRO A 172 13.96 14.61 10.04
N SER A 173 14.33 14.71 11.31
CA SER A 173 15.38 13.89 11.92
C SER A 173 15.15 12.37 11.89
N TRP A 174 13.94 11.92 11.62
CA TRP A 174 13.61 10.51 11.47
C TRP A 174 13.83 9.99 10.03
N MET A 175 13.90 10.91 9.05
CA MET A 175 14.07 10.57 7.65
C MET A 175 15.53 10.17 7.39
N LEU A 176 15.76 8.90 7.13
CA LEU A 176 17.09 8.40 6.81
C LEU A 176 17.45 8.69 5.35
N ASP A 177 18.70 9.00 5.07
CA ASP A 177 19.20 9.18 3.70
C ASP A 177 18.92 7.95 2.82
N ASP A 178 18.99 6.78 3.40
CA ASP A 178 18.71 5.51 2.72
C ASP A 178 17.27 5.42 2.20
N TYR A 179 16.29 6.07 2.85
CA TYR A 179 14.90 6.12 2.37
C TYR A 179 14.78 6.79 1.00
N LEU A 180 15.58 7.82 0.76
CA LEU A 180 15.59 8.55 -0.51
C LEU A 180 16.21 7.74 -1.67
N THR A 181 16.79 6.59 -1.36
CA THR A 181 17.34 5.66 -2.36
C THR A 181 16.38 4.53 -2.72
N ASP A 182 15.30 4.33 -1.95
CA ASP A 182 14.29 3.30 -2.22
C ASP A 182 13.20 3.88 -3.13
N PRO A 183 13.00 3.34 -4.34
CA PRO A 183 12.01 3.86 -5.30
C PRO A 183 10.57 3.76 -4.79
N THR A 184 10.24 2.74 -4.00
CA THR A 184 8.91 2.60 -3.37
C THR A 184 8.68 3.69 -2.33
N VAL A 185 9.69 3.98 -1.50
CA VAL A 185 9.61 5.07 -0.51
C VAL A 185 9.47 6.42 -1.20
N MET A 186 10.26 6.69 -2.24
CA MET A 186 10.13 7.92 -3.01
C MET A 186 8.76 8.09 -3.64
N ALA A 187 8.19 7.00 -4.18
CA ALA A 187 6.83 7.03 -4.70
C ALA A 187 5.78 7.25 -3.58
N MET A 188 5.98 6.68 -2.38
CA MET A 188 5.11 6.94 -1.23
C MET A 188 5.15 8.42 -0.80
N ILE A 189 6.33 9.03 -0.74
CA ILE A 189 6.51 10.46 -0.41
C ILE A 189 5.80 11.33 -1.46
N SER A 190 5.99 11.03 -2.75
CA SER A 190 5.29 11.72 -3.84
C SER A 190 3.77 11.55 -3.75
N ALA A 191 3.28 10.36 -3.41
CA ALA A 191 1.86 10.11 -3.21
C ALA A 191 1.29 10.93 -2.05
N ILE A 192 1.99 11.02 -0.93
CA ILE A 192 1.58 11.84 0.22
C ILE A 192 1.49 13.32 -0.18
N LYS A 193 2.45 13.81 -0.99
CA LYS A 193 2.38 15.17 -1.51
C LYS A 193 1.13 15.42 -2.34
N VAL A 194 0.81 14.52 -3.27
CA VAL A 194 -0.41 14.61 -4.07
C VAL A 194 -1.67 14.55 -3.18
N MET A 195 -1.70 13.68 -2.17
CA MET A 195 -2.80 13.60 -1.21
C MET A 195 -3.00 14.94 -0.49
N ARG A 196 -1.92 15.54 0.00
CA ARG A 196 -2.01 16.88 0.62
C ARG A 196 -2.54 17.92 -0.35
N ASP A 197 -2.02 17.98 -1.56
CA ASP A 197 -2.45 18.97 -2.57
C ASP A 197 -3.94 18.81 -2.91
N VAL A 198 -4.43 17.59 -3.00
CA VAL A 198 -5.86 17.31 -3.27
C VAL A 198 -6.76 17.69 -2.10
N PHE A 199 -6.31 17.53 -0.85
CA PHE A 199 -7.14 17.67 0.35
C PHE A 199 -6.79 18.88 1.23
N LYS A 200 -5.79 19.73 0.88
CA LYS A 200 -5.29 20.82 1.74
C LYS A 200 -6.34 21.87 2.11
N ASP A 201 -7.26 22.16 1.20
CA ASP A 201 -8.32 23.16 1.38
C ASP A 201 -9.67 22.50 1.66
N ASP A 202 -9.67 21.27 2.15
CA ASP A 202 -10.86 20.46 2.33
C ASP A 202 -11.05 20.10 3.81
N ASP A 203 -11.92 20.83 4.49
CA ASP A 203 -12.23 20.66 5.91
C ASP A 203 -13.20 19.50 6.20
N ASN A 204 -13.56 18.72 5.19
CA ASN A 204 -14.45 17.60 5.34
C ASN A 204 -13.78 16.37 5.99
N TYR A 205 -14.59 15.51 6.59
CA TYR A 205 -14.13 14.31 7.31
C TYR A 205 -14.35 13.07 6.45
N TYR A 206 -13.24 12.41 6.07
CA TYR A 206 -13.21 11.25 5.18
C TYR A 206 -12.83 9.95 5.87
N PHE A 207 -12.33 10.00 7.11
CA PHE A 207 -11.78 8.83 7.79
C PHE A 207 -12.78 7.67 7.86
N ASP A 208 -13.99 7.91 8.34
CA ASP A 208 -15.03 6.88 8.46
C ASP A 208 -15.49 6.38 7.07
N PHE A 209 -15.59 7.27 6.09
CA PHE A 209 -15.90 6.89 4.70
C PHE A 209 -14.83 5.96 4.12
N LEU A 210 -13.56 6.28 4.29
CA LEU A 210 -12.45 5.45 3.83
C LEU A 210 -12.52 4.06 4.46
N LEU A 211 -12.78 3.98 5.76
CA LEU A 211 -12.83 2.71 6.47
C LEU A 211 -13.99 1.82 6.04
N THR A 212 -15.19 2.39 5.89
CA THR A 212 -16.43 1.61 5.82
C THR A 212 -17.07 1.58 4.43
N ASN A 213 -16.85 2.61 3.60
CA ASN A 213 -17.51 2.77 2.31
C ASN A 213 -16.62 2.49 1.09
N ILE A 214 -15.29 2.49 1.24
CA ILE A 214 -14.39 1.95 0.22
C ILE A 214 -14.43 0.43 0.29
N ARG A 215 -14.81 -0.21 -0.80
CA ARG A 215 -15.07 -1.65 -0.86
C ARG A 215 -14.27 -2.32 -1.95
N PHE A 216 -13.94 -3.59 -1.71
CA PHE A 216 -13.24 -4.48 -2.64
C PHE A 216 -14.01 -5.78 -2.78
N TRP A 217 -13.93 -6.39 -3.94
CA TRP A 217 -14.17 -7.81 -4.08
C TRP A 217 -12.88 -8.55 -3.78
N HIS A 218 -12.76 -9.10 -2.57
CA HIS A 218 -11.57 -9.81 -2.12
C HIS A 218 -11.68 -11.28 -2.47
N PHE A 219 -10.80 -11.73 -3.39
CA PHE A 219 -10.67 -13.13 -3.78
C PHE A 219 -9.47 -13.74 -3.06
N LYS A 220 -9.74 -14.80 -2.27
CA LYS A 220 -8.74 -15.51 -1.47
C LYS A 220 -8.48 -16.88 -2.07
N THR A 221 -7.22 -17.21 -2.37
CA THR A 221 -6.80 -18.56 -2.75
C THR A 221 -6.15 -19.25 -1.56
N GLU A 222 -6.38 -20.56 -1.43
CA GLU A 222 -5.78 -21.33 -0.33
C GLU A 222 -4.42 -21.95 -0.69
N ALA A 223 -4.12 -22.09 -1.99
CA ALA A 223 -2.91 -22.78 -2.45
C ALA A 223 -1.87 -21.77 -2.98
N THR A 224 -0.65 -21.84 -2.46
CA THR A 224 0.48 -20.98 -2.85
C THR A 224 0.80 -21.11 -4.34
N SER A 225 0.86 -22.34 -4.89
CA SER A 225 1.13 -22.56 -6.31
C SER A 225 0.10 -21.92 -7.23
N GLN A 226 -1.20 -21.97 -6.87
CA GLN A 226 -2.25 -21.30 -7.61
C GLN A 226 -2.14 -19.78 -7.51
N GLY A 227 -1.71 -19.26 -6.35
CA GLY A 227 -1.49 -17.83 -6.13
C GLY A 227 -0.42 -17.26 -7.04
N GLU A 228 0.66 -17.99 -7.26
CA GLU A 228 1.77 -17.57 -8.12
C GLU A 228 1.45 -17.71 -9.61
N GLU A 229 0.81 -18.79 -10.04
CA GLU A 229 0.30 -18.89 -11.41
C GLU A 229 -0.70 -17.78 -11.72
N LEU A 230 -1.57 -17.45 -10.77
CA LEU A 230 -2.53 -16.36 -10.91
C LEU A 230 -1.82 -15.01 -10.99
N TYR A 231 -0.81 -14.78 -10.17
CA TYR A 231 0.02 -13.58 -10.23
C TYR A 231 0.66 -13.39 -11.61
N ILE A 232 1.33 -14.41 -12.12
CA ILE A 232 1.95 -14.37 -13.45
C ILE A 232 0.90 -14.11 -14.54
N THR A 233 -0.23 -14.82 -14.47
CA THR A 233 -1.31 -14.70 -15.47
C THR A 233 -1.98 -13.33 -15.45
N MET A 234 -2.19 -12.74 -14.29
CA MET A 234 -2.82 -11.43 -14.15
C MET A 234 -1.90 -10.29 -14.59
N ASN A 235 -0.62 -10.38 -14.27
CA ASN A 235 0.35 -9.38 -14.69
C ASN A 235 0.68 -9.45 -16.20
N LEU A 236 0.53 -10.60 -16.84
CA LEU A 236 0.60 -10.74 -18.30
C LEU A 236 -0.56 -10.02 -19.02
N ARG A 237 -1.66 -9.68 -18.36
CA ARG A 237 -2.85 -9.02 -18.92
C ARG A 237 -2.97 -7.54 -18.58
N GLY A 238 -2.20 -7.06 -17.59
CA GLY A 238 -2.19 -5.67 -17.12
C GLY A 238 -1.07 -4.83 -17.74
N GLU A 239 -0.64 -3.78 -17.04
CA GLU A 239 0.65 -3.13 -17.35
C GLU A 239 1.74 -4.21 -17.30
N GLN A 240 2.44 -4.35 -18.41
CA GLN A 240 3.51 -5.35 -18.49
C GLN A 240 4.49 -5.15 -17.34
N LEU A 241 4.80 -6.26 -16.67
CA LEU A 241 5.96 -6.29 -15.75
C LEU A 241 7.16 -5.74 -16.52
N SER A 242 7.97 -4.91 -15.89
CA SER A 242 9.25 -4.54 -16.45
C SER A 242 10.07 -5.79 -16.76
N ASP A 243 10.96 -5.73 -17.72
CA ASP A 243 11.83 -6.86 -18.07
C ASP A 243 12.58 -7.40 -16.85
N ASN A 244 12.90 -6.54 -15.89
CA ASN A 244 13.51 -6.90 -14.60
C ASN A 244 12.58 -7.73 -13.71
N GLU A 245 11.31 -7.37 -13.60
CA GLU A 245 10.33 -8.11 -12.79
C GLU A 245 10.00 -9.47 -13.41
N MET A 246 9.91 -9.54 -14.74
CA MET A 246 9.76 -10.81 -15.44
C MET A 246 11.01 -11.69 -15.28
N THR A 247 12.18 -11.09 -15.29
CA THR A 247 13.45 -11.80 -15.10
C THR A 247 13.57 -12.32 -13.67
N LYS A 248 13.18 -11.53 -12.66
CA LYS A 248 13.11 -11.95 -11.26
C LYS A 248 12.24 -13.20 -11.08
N ALA A 249 11.02 -13.14 -11.61
CA ALA A 249 10.07 -14.25 -11.50
C ALA A 249 10.54 -15.55 -12.21
N ARG A 250 11.35 -15.40 -13.27
CA ARG A 250 11.91 -16.55 -13.99
C ARG A 250 13.22 -17.07 -13.41
N ALA A 251 14.04 -16.17 -12.85
CA ALA A 251 15.40 -16.51 -12.37
C ALA A 251 15.42 -17.05 -10.94
N LEU A 252 14.40 -16.76 -10.14
CA LEU A 252 14.29 -17.21 -8.76
C LEU A 252 13.16 -18.23 -8.64
N PRO A 253 13.42 -19.54 -8.66
CA PRO A 253 12.46 -20.56 -8.31
C PRO A 253 11.93 -20.35 -6.89
N GLN A 254 10.74 -20.84 -6.61
CA GLN A 254 9.99 -20.61 -5.38
C GLN A 254 10.74 -20.94 -4.08
N ASP A 255 11.45 -22.05 -4.09
CA ASP A 255 12.26 -22.55 -2.98
C ASP A 255 13.51 -21.67 -2.73
N GLU A 256 13.96 -20.94 -3.74
CA GLU A 256 15.11 -20.03 -3.67
C GLU A 256 14.71 -18.57 -3.42
N LEU A 257 13.46 -18.17 -3.71
CA LEU A 257 12.95 -16.82 -3.45
C LEU A 257 13.13 -16.38 -1.99
N ILE A 258 12.99 -17.31 -1.05
CA ILE A 258 13.15 -17.05 0.39
C ILE A 258 14.63 -16.76 0.73
N ASN A 259 15.55 -17.41 0.04
CA ASN A 259 16.98 -17.31 0.32
C ASN A 259 17.64 -16.17 -0.48
N HIS A 260 17.21 -15.95 -1.70
CA HIS A 260 17.84 -15.03 -2.66
C HIS A 260 17.00 -13.81 -3.04
N GLY A 261 15.73 -13.72 -2.56
CA GLY A 261 14.91 -12.55 -2.79
C GLY A 261 15.52 -11.25 -2.23
N MET A 262 16.17 -11.35 -1.06
CA MET A 262 16.90 -10.22 -0.45
C MET A 262 18.17 -9.85 -1.24
N ASP A 263 18.85 -10.83 -1.81
CA ASP A 263 20.02 -10.58 -2.66
C ASP A 263 19.60 -9.83 -3.94
N TRP A 264 18.48 -10.25 -4.55
CA TRP A 264 17.93 -9.57 -5.72
C TRP A 264 17.56 -8.11 -5.43
N GLU A 265 16.87 -7.85 -4.34
CA GLU A 265 16.51 -6.48 -3.91
C GLU A 265 17.78 -5.63 -3.62
N SER A 266 18.81 -6.25 -3.05
CA SER A 266 20.09 -5.56 -2.83
C SER A 266 20.77 -5.19 -4.15
N TRP A 267 20.70 -6.06 -5.16
CA TRP A 267 21.21 -5.79 -6.51
C TRP A 267 20.39 -4.71 -7.21
N GLN A 268 19.06 -4.75 -7.15
CA GLN A 268 18.22 -3.69 -7.71
C GLN A 268 18.55 -2.34 -7.05
N THR A 269 18.69 -2.31 -5.74
CA THR A 269 19.06 -1.09 -5.00
C THR A 269 20.44 -0.60 -5.43
N PHE A 270 21.40 -1.50 -5.60
CA PHE A 270 22.75 -1.15 -6.09
C PHE A 270 22.70 -0.53 -7.49
N PHE A 271 22.00 -1.16 -8.44
CA PHE A 271 21.88 -0.65 -9.80
C PHE A 271 21.10 0.68 -9.84
N TRP A 272 20.04 0.80 -9.05
CA TRP A 272 19.28 2.05 -8.92
C TRP A 272 20.17 3.20 -8.41
N ARG A 273 20.98 2.98 -7.40
CA ARG A 273 21.92 3.97 -6.84
C ARG A 273 23.00 4.40 -7.85
N ASN A 274 23.44 3.49 -8.69
CA ASN A 274 24.57 3.69 -9.61
C ASN A 274 24.11 4.01 -11.04
N ARG A 275 22.80 4.13 -11.30
CA ARG A 275 22.29 4.46 -12.64
C ARG A 275 22.73 5.85 -13.08
N LYS A 276 23.07 5.99 -14.37
CA LYS A 276 23.29 7.30 -14.98
C LYS A 276 21.94 7.89 -15.36
N LYS A 277 21.49 8.93 -14.66
CA LYS A 277 20.31 9.70 -15.06
C LYS A 277 20.63 10.45 -16.35
N SER A 278 19.83 10.26 -17.42
CA SER A 278 19.91 11.09 -18.62
C SER A 278 18.93 12.27 -18.46
N VAL A 279 19.29 13.40 -19.11
CA VAL A 279 18.42 14.60 -19.14
C VAL A 279 17.12 14.31 -19.88
N GLU A 280 17.14 13.38 -20.86
CA GLU A 280 16.00 13.05 -21.72
C GLU A 280 15.06 12.01 -21.09
N ASN A 281 15.57 11.18 -20.19
CA ASN A 281 14.75 10.20 -19.48
C ASN A 281 15.28 10.00 -18.05
N PRO A 282 14.86 10.85 -17.10
CA PRO A 282 15.31 10.79 -15.70
C PRO A 282 14.86 9.51 -14.97
N ASN A 283 13.91 8.76 -15.54
CA ASN A 283 13.35 7.52 -15.01
C ASN A 283 13.76 6.28 -15.83
N ALA A 284 14.69 6.42 -16.79
CA ALA A 284 15.22 5.26 -17.50
C ALA A 284 15.99 4.34 -16.56
N ASP A 285 15.63 3.06 -16.60
CA ASP A 285 16.32 1.97 -15.89
C ASP A 285 17.71 1.71 -16.44
#